data_102abd82e027f27701c034c7461b1c0f
#
_entry.id   102abd82e027f27701c034c7461b1c0f
#
_cell.length_a   1.000
_cell.length_b   1.000
_cell.length_c   1.000
_cell.angle_alpha   90.00
_cell.angle_beta   90.00
_cell.angle_gamma   90.00
#
_symmetry.space_group_name_H-M   'P 1'
#
loop_
_entity.id
_entity.type
_entity.pdbx_description
1 polymer ?
#
loop_
_entity_poly.entity_id
_entity_poly.type
_entity_poly.pdbx_seq_one_letter_code
_entity_poly.pdbx_strand_id
1 'polypeptide(L)'
;MNAIGIIPSKRLHFSLHQKIWNPKINAYDDNYIWLITTNEGSLVVDPGESNKIIELIDSNKINLRGVLITHHHYDHTNGLLDLIKKIDLEVYGPNNNIQEINNRVIELDRFTIIGIEFEVIEIPGHTIDHIAFYSFNNGEPILFCGDTLFAGGCGRVFEGTYKQMFDSLKKISSYPQETKIYCGHEYTLSNLKFALEVDTNNHELENEFDNVKSLIASNTPSLPTTLQKELKINPFLRCDNSTIK
;
A
#
# COMPACT_ATOMS: atom_id res chain seq x y z
N MET A 1 5.17 -0.43 23.07
CA MET A 1 6.04 -0.42 21.87
C MET A 1 5.23 -1.01 20.73
N ASN A 2 4.97 -0.20 19.74
CA ASN A 2 4.13 -0.54 18.59
C ASN A 2 5.01 -1.05 17.49
N ALA A 3 4.60 -2.10 16.80
CA ALA A 3 5.44 -2.65 15.76
C ALA A 3 4.65 -3.13 14.54
N ILE A 4 5.22 -2.87 13.39
CA ILE A 4 4.85 -3.39 12.08
C ILE A 4 6.05 -4.22 11.61
N GLY A 5 5.90 -5.50 11.34
CA GLY A 5 7.07 -6.31 11.00
C GLY A 5 6.85 -7.65 10.33
N ILE A 6 7.92 -8.22 9.84
CA ILE A 6 8.04 -9.60 9.36
C ILE A 6 8.30 -10.50 10.57
N ILE A 7 7.56 -11.58 10.75
CA ILE A 7 7.86 -12.54 11.81
C ILE A 7 9.08 -13.38 11.41
N PRO A 8 10.22 -13.21 12.11
CA PRO A 8 10.65 -14.20 13.05
C PRO A 8 11.04 -13.58 14.41
N SER A 9 10.55 -14.22 15.48
CA SER A 9 10.95 -14.15 16.89
C SER A 9 11.65 -12.88 17.41
N LYS A 10 10.98 -12.20 18.36
CA LYS A 10 11.53 -11.35 19.41
C LYS A 10 11.80 -9.88 19.16
N ARG A 11 11.16 -9.22 18.20
CA ARG A 11 10.96 -7.75 18.27
C ARG A 11 9.74 -7.40 17.46
N LEU A 12 8.89 -6.60 18.05
CA LEU A 12 7.66 -6.07 17.46
C LEU A 12 8.00 -5.15 16.29
N HIS A 13 7.55 -5.48 15.09
CA HIS A 13 7.77 -4.72 13.87
C HIS A 13 6.53 -4.79 13.01
N PHE A 14 6.33 -3.87 12.09
CA PHE A 14 5.29 -3.94 11.07
C PHE A 14 5.35 -5.31 10.39
N SER A 15 4.29 -6.09 10.46
CA SER A 15 4.29 -7.41 9.86
C SER A 15 3.73 -7.32 8.46
N LEU A 16 4.62 -7.40 7.52
CA LEU A 16 4.37 -7.72 6.14
C LEU A 16 3.95 -9.18 6.06
N HIS A 17 2.67 -9.45 5.96
CA HIS A 17 2.27 -10.70 5.37
C HIS A 17 1.95 -10.45 3.93
N GLN A 18 3.04 -10.52 3.26
CA GLN A 18 3.27 -10.87 1.89
C GLN A 18 2.09 -11.46 1.18
N LYS A 19 2.04 -11.06 -0.10
CA LYS A 19 1.72 -11.92 -1.21
C LYS A 19 1.31 -13.30 -0.74
N ILE A 20 0.01 -13.55 -0.74
CA ILE A 20 -0.49 -14.92 -0.72
C ILE A 20 -0.04 -15.53 -2.04
N TRP A 21 1.22 -15.91 -2.10
CA TRP A 21 1.73 -16.57 -3.28
C TRP A 21 1.34 -18.05 -3.23
N ASN A 22 0.31 -18.40 -3.99
CA ASN A 22 0.09 -19.76 -4.42
C ASN A 22 0.28 -19.81 -5.95
N PRO A 23 1.33 -20.47 -6.48
CA PRO A 23 1.62 -20.52 -7.91
C PRO A 23 0.54 -21.23 -8.74
N LYS A 24 -0.61 -21.56 -8.18
CA LYS A 24 -1.71 -22.28 -8.82
C LYS A 24 -3.04 -21.54 -8.86
N ILE A 25 -3.14 -20.30 -8.37
CA ILE A 25 -4.37 -19.51 -8.42
C ILE A 25 -4.08 -18.18 -9.12
N ASN A 26 -4.42 -18.11 -10.40
CA ASN A 26 -4.13 -17.02 -11.33
C ASN A 26 -4.99 -15.77 -11.17
N ALA A 27 -5.49 -15.41 -10.02
CA ALA A 27 -6.33 -14.23 -9.86
C ALA A 27 -5.63 -13.04 -9.21
N TYR A 28 -4.69 -13.23 -8.28
CA TYR A 28 -4.04 -12.18 -7.51
C TYR A 28 -2.54 -12.42 -7.32
N ASP A 29 -1.81 -12.58 -8.41
CA ASP A 29 -0.39 -12.97 -8.36
C ASP A 29 0.55 -11.87 -7.86
N ASP A 30 0.10 -10.63 -7.79
CA ASP A 30 0.94 -9.46 -7.49
C ASP A 30 0.37 -8.50 -6.43
N ASN A 31 -0.83 -8.74 -5.89
CA ASN A 31 -1.41 -7.91 -4.83
C ASN A 31 -0.71 -8.09 -3.49
N TYR A 32 -0.64 -7.01 -2.72
CA TYR A 32 -0.24 -7.00 -1.32
C TYR A 32 -1.43 -6.73 -0.40
N ILE A 33 -1.62 -7.61 0.58
CA ILE A 33 -2.45 -7.35 1.76
C ILE A 33 -1.51 -6.98 2.89
N TRP A 34 -1.59 -5.75 3.40
CA TRP A 34 -0.72 -5.31 4.47
C TRP A 34 -1.30 -5.65 5.83
N LEU A 35 -0.53 -6.32 6.68
CA LEU A 35 -0.90 -6.65 8.05
C LEU A 35 -0.09 -5.80 9.03
N ILE A 36 -0.80 -5.05 9.86
CA ILE A 36 -0.25 -4.24 10.94
C ILE A 36 -0.61 -4.90 12.26
N THR A 37 0.37 -5.09 13.14
CA THR A 37 0.13 -5.71 14.45
C THR A 37 0.77 -4.89 15.57
N THR A 38 -0.01 -4.64 16.62
CA THR A 38 0.41 -4.01 17.87
C THR A 38 0.03 -4.90 19.06
N ASN A 39 0.32 -4.44 20.27
CA ASN A 39 -0.17 -5.11 21.50
C ASN A 39 -1.70 -4.97 21.70
N GLU A 40 -2.37 -4.08 20.97
CA GLU A 40 -3.83 -3.88 21.06
C GLU A 40 -4.61 -4.70 20.03
N GLY A 41 -3.93 -5.26 19.01
CA GLY A 41 -4.56 -6.07 17.96
C GLY A 41 -3.88 -5.93 16.62
N SER A 42 -4.61 -6.32 15.58
CA SER A 42 -4.13 -6.28 14.20
C SER A 42 -5.11 -5.55 13.28
N LEU A 43 -4.57 -4.93 12.22
CA LEU A 43 -5.30 -4.36 11.09
C LEU A 43 -4.83 -5.03 9.81
N VAL A 44 -5.72 -5.13 8.82
CA VAL A 44 -5.34 -5.42 7.43
C VAL A 44 -5.72 -4.25 6.54
N VAL A 45 -4.92 -4.02 5.50
CA VAL A 45 -5.18 -3.02 4.46
C VAL A 45 -5.42 -3.74 3.15
N ASP A 46 -6.50 -3.38 2.47
CA ASP A 46 -6.91 -3.88 1.17
C ASP A 46 -6.95 -5.42 1.07
N PRO A 47 -7.83 -6.08 1.85
CA PRO A 47 -7.93 -7.53 1.83
C PRO A 47 -8.67 -8.03 0.57
N GLY A 48 -7.99 -8.07 -0.58
CA GLY A 48 -8.54 -8.65 -1.82
C GLY A 48 -8.91 -10.13 -1.68
N GLU A 49 -8.28 -10.84 -0.72
CA GLU A 49 -8.57 -12.24 -0.37
C GLU A 49 -8.64 -12.41 1.16
N SER A 50 -9.50 -13.33 1.62
CA SER A 50 -9.73 -13.56 3.06
C SER A 50 -9.04 -14.79 3.63
N ASN A 51 -8.78 -15.82 2.82
CA ASN A 51 -8.40 -17.16 3.28
C ASN A 51 -7.22 -17.16 4.25
N LYS A 52 -6.13 -16.49 3.88
CA LYS A 52 -4.91 -16.44 4.71
C LYS A 52 -5.11 -15.67 6.02
N ILE A 53 -5.91 -14.62 5.96
CA ILE A 53 -6.25 -13.81 7.14
C ILE A 53 -7.09 -14.66 8.09
N ILE A 54 -8.07 -15.40 7.58
CA ILE A 54 -8.91 -16.33 8.35
C ILE A 54 -8.05 -17.41 9.02
N GLU A 55 -7.10 -18.02 8.29
CA GLU A 55 -6.16 -18.98 8.88
C GLU A 55 -5.36 -18.39 10.05
N LEU A 56 -4.93 -17.13 9.93
CA LEU A 56 -4.19 -16.44 10.99
C LEU A 56 -5.07 -16.17 12.21
N ILE A 57 -6.34 -15.81 11.99
CA ILE A 57 -7.34 -15.63 13.05
C ILE A 57 -7.61 -16.98 13.74
N ASP A 58 -7.93 -18.04 12.99
CA ASP A 58 -8.30 -19.34 13.53
C ASP A 58 -7.15 -20.03 14.30
N SER A 59 -5.92 -19.74 13.88
CA SER A 59 -4.70 -20.20 14.57
C SER A 59 -4.28 -19.30 15.76
N ASN A 60 -5.08 -18.29 16.12
CA ASN A 60 -4.79 -17.29 17.15
C ASN A 60 -3.44 -16.57 16.97
N LYS A 61 -2.98 -16.43 15.73
CA LYS A 61 -1.75 -15.68 15.42
C LYS A 61 -1.98 -14.19 15.34
N ILE A 62 -3.20 -13.77 15.04
CA ILE A 62 -3.61 -12.36 15.01
C ILE A 62 -4.94 -12.18 15.75
N ASN A 63 -5.10 -11.00 16.35
CA ASN A 63 -6.36 -10.51 16.89
C ASN A 63 -6.83 -9.37 16.01
N LEU A 64 -7.50 -9.71 14.88
CA LEU A 64 -7.94 -8.72 13.91
C LEU A 64 -9.02 -7.82 14.52
N ARG A 65 -8.81 -6.51 14.46
CA ARG A 65 -9.68 -5.47 15.00
C ARG A 65 -10.32 -4.62 13.92
N GLY A 66 -9.68 -4.50 12.77
CA GLY A 66 -10.23 -3.68 11.70
C GLY A 66 -9.57 -3.88 10.35
N VAL A 67 -10.14 -3.18 9.39
CA VAL A 67 -9.73 -3.17 7.99
C VAL A 67 -9.66 -1.73 7.51
N LEU A 68 -8.63 -1.41 6.71
CA LEU A 68 -8.52 -0.17 5.97
C LEU A 68 -8.70 -0.47 4.48
N ILE A 69 -9.59 0.25 3.81
CA ILE A 69 -9.85 0.13 2.37
C ILE A 69 -9.41 1.42 1.70
N THR A 70 -8.51 1.33 0.72
CA THR A 70 -8.03 2.51 -0.01
C THR A 70 -8.96 2.94 -1.14
N HIS A 71 -9.56 1.99 -1.85
CA HIS A 71 -10.48 2.23 -2.96
C HIS A 71 -11.36 0.99 -3.24
N HIS A 72 -12.31 1.11 -4.18
CA HIS A 72 -13.36 0.10 -4.35
C HIS A 72 -13.02 -1.08 -5.25
N HIS A 73 -11.85 -1.16 -5.88
CA HIS A 73 -11.55 -2.25 -6.79
C HIS A 73 -11.61 -3.61 -6.09
N TYR A 74 -12.07 -4.59 -6.85
CA TYR A 74 -12.38 -5.94 -6.37
C TYR A 74 -11.17 -6.63 -5.70
N ASP A 75 -10.01 -6.46 -6.28
CA ASP A 75 -8.77 -7.06 -5.79
C ASP A 75 -8.21 -6.41 -4.50
N HIS A 76 -8.87 -5.35 -4.00
CA HIS A 76 -8.62 -4.72 -2.70
C HIS A 76 -9.74 -4.99 -1.69
N THR A 77 -10.90 -5.45 -2.14
CA THR A 77 -12.11 -5.51 -1.30
C THR A 77 -12.77 -6.87 -1.24
N ASN A 78 -12.47 -7.80 -2.14
CA ASN A 78 -13.21 -9.06 -2.28
C ASN A 78 -13.17 -9.96 -1.03
N GLY A 79 -12.11 -9.89 -0.23
CA GLY A 79 -12.02 -10.64 1.03
C GLY A 79 -12.81 -10.03 2.19
N LEU A 80 -13.26 -8.77 2.07
CA LEU A 80 -13.86 -8.01 3.17
C LEU A 80 -15.14 -8.67 3.71
N LEU A 81 -16.05 -9.10 2.83
CA LEU A 81 -17.31 -9.70 3.22
C LEU A 81 -17.14 -10.97 4.07
N ASP A 82 -16.15 -11.81 3.75
CA ASP A 82 -15.88 -13.02 4.52
C ASP A 82 -15.29 -12.70 5.89
N LEU A 83 -14.47 -11.67 5.99
CA LEU A 83 -13.87 -11.22 7.25
C LEU A 83 -14.94 -10.69 8.20
N ILE A 84 -15.84 -9.82 7.75
CA ILE A 84 -16.90 -9.26 8.60
C ILE A 84 -17.97 -10.29 9.01
N LYS A 85 -18.19 -11.34 8.21
CA LYS A 85 -19.05 -12.48 8.61
C LYS A 85 -18.39 -13.31 9.72
N LYS A 86 -17.07 -13.32 9.77
CA LYS A 86 -16.30 -14.11 10.73
C LYS A 86 -16.22 -13.44 12.11
N ILE A 87 -15.98 -12.14 12.13
CA ILE A 87 -15.79 -11.35 13.36
C ILE A 87 -16.30 -9.92 13.15
N ASP A 88 -16.66 -9.27 14.25
CA ASP A 88 -17.01 -7.84 14.24
C ASP A 88 -15.77 -6.99 14.06
N LEU A 89 -15.78 -6.11 13.03
CA LEU A 89 -14.62 -5.32 12.61
C LEU A 89 -14.99 -3.85 12.41
N GLU A 90 -14.08 -2.98 12.79
CA GLU A 90 -14.06 -1.59 12.35
C GLU A 90 -13.49 -1.53 10.92
N VAL A 91 -14.29 -1.10 9.95
CA VAL A 91 -13.89 -0.98 8.55
C VAL A 91 -13.87 0.49 8.17
N TYR A 92 -12.66 1.03 7.98
CA TYR A 92 -12.45 2.39 7.53
C TYR A 92 -12.21 2.39 6.02
N GLY A 93 -12.84 3.30 5.31
CA GLY A 93 -12.67 3.41 3.86
C GLY A 93 -13.35 4.65 3.28
N PRO A 94 -13.19 4.88 1.96
CA PRO A 94 -13.75 6.05 1.30
C PRO A 94 -15.28 6.06 1.28
N ASN A 95 -15.82 7.24 1.05
CA ASN A 95 -17.27 7.40 0.87
C ASN A 95 -17.70 6.91 -0.53
N ASN A 96 -17.95 5.61 -0.63
CA ASN A 96 -18.38 4.91 -1.85
C ASN A 96 -19.58 3.99 -1.58
N ASN A 97 -19.90 3.09 -2.53
CA ASN A 97 -21.03 2.18 -2.44
C ASN A 97 -20.76 0.86 -1.72
N ILE A 98 -19.56 0.63 -1.16
CA ILE A 98 -19.25 -0.58 -0.38
C ILE A 98 -20.00 -0.51 0.94
N GLN A 99 -20.98 -1.38 1.12
CA GLN A 99 -21.86 -1.37 2.31
C GLN A 99 -21.14 -1.82 3.58
N GLU A 100 -20.11 -2.60 3.43
CA GLU A 100 -19.28 -3.17 4.50
C GLU A 100 -18.38 -2.12 5.20
N ILE A 101 -18.18 -0.94 4.59
CA ILE A 101 -17.48 0.18 5.23
C ILE A 101 -18.43 0.82 6.25
N ASN A 102 -18.15 0.59 7.54
CA ASN A 102 -18.93 1.14 8.63
C ASN A 102 -18.38 2.46 9.21
N ASN A 103 -17.13 2.82 8.87
CA ASN A 103 -16.50 4.09 9.18
C ASN A 103 -16.05 4.78 7.89
N ARG A 104 -16.94 5.60 7.30
CA ARG A 104 -16.61 6.36 6.08
C ARG A 104 -15.80 7.58 6.44
N VAL A 105 -14.67 7.76 5.76
CA VAL A 105 -13.68 8.81 6.04
C VAL A 105 -13.41 9.65 4.78
N ILE A 106 -13.03 10.91 5.00
CA ILE A 106 -12.74 11.88 3.96
C ILE A 106 -11.40 12.58 4.23
N GLU A 107 -10.99 13.47 3.35
CA GLU A 107 -9.77 14.27 3.46
C GLU A 107 -9.58 14.88 4.85
N LEU A 108 -8.38 14.70 5.43
CA LEU A 108 -7.94 15.21 6.75
C LEU A 108 -8.65 14.60 7.97
N ASP A 109 -9.55 13.65 7.78
CA ASP A 109 -10.07 12.90 8.92
C ASP A 109 -8.94 12.18 9.65
N ARG A 110 -9.06 12.13 10.98
CA ARG A 110 -8.13 11.40 11.84
C ARG A 110 -8.89 10.43 12.73
N PHE A 111 -8.33 9.24 12.86
CA PHE A 111 -8.88 8.22 13.75
C PHE A 111 -7.75 7.40 14.37
N THR A 112 -8.04 6.76 15.48
CA THR A 112 -7.09 5.87 16.17
C THR A 112 -7.67 4.47 16.25
N ILE A 113 -6.92 3.49 15.80
CA ILE A 113 -7.27 2.07 15.91
C ILE A 113 -6.01 1.27 16.25
N ILE A 114 -6.12 0.27 17.12
CA ILE A 114 -5.00 -0.53 17.66
C ILE A 114 -3.83 0.32 18.20
N GLY A 115 -4.13 1.51 18.75
CA GLY A 115 -3.12 2.44 19.28
C GLY A 115 -2.31 3.18 18.22
N ILE A 116 -2.75 3.16 16.95
CA ILE A 116 -2.14 3.90 15.84
C ILE A 116 -3.10 4.98 15.36
N GLU A 117 -2.62 6.23 15.30
CA GLU A 117 -3.34 7.33 14.68
C GLU A 117 -3.08 7.34 13.17
N PHE A 118 -4.15 7.42 12.39
CA PHE A 118 -4.14 7.58 10.94
C PHE A 118 -4.75 8.93 10.54
N GLU A 119 -4.16 9.56 9.54
CA GLU A 119 -4.70 10.70 8.81
C GLU A 119 -5.09 10.23 7.40
N VAL A 120 -6.27 10.64 6.94
CA VAL A 120 -6.81 10.28 5.63
C VAL A 120 -6.43 11.33 4.60
N ILE A 121 -6.04 10.88 3.43
CA ILE A 121 -5.62 11.74 2.31
C ILE A 121 -6.40 11.29 1.07
N GLU A 122 -7.22 12.16 0.51
CA GLU A 122 -7.85 11.90 -0.78
C GLU A 122 -6.83 12.03 -1.91
N ILE A 123 -6.71 10.98 -2.72
CA ILE A 123 -5.76 10.87 -3.82
C ILE A 123 -6.44 10.32 -5.09
N PRO A 124 -7.47 11.01 -5.61
CA PRO A 124 -8.19 10.57 -6.80
C PRO A 124 -7.31 10.52 -8.03
N GLY A 125 -7.63 9.61 -8.93
CA GLY A 125 -6.92 9.43 -10.22
C GLY A 125 -7.07 8.03 -10.74
N HIS A 126 -6.57 7.04 -10.02
CA HIS A 126 -6.78 5.63 -10.34
C HIS A 126 -8.28 5.29 -10.28
N THR A 127 -8.90 5.55 -9.14
CA THR A 127 -10.35 5.69 -8.99
C THR A 127 -10.69 7.08 -8.46
N ILE A 128 -11.97 7.47 -8.53
CA ILE A 128 -12.41 8.78 -8.02
C ILE A 128 -12.47 8.79 -6.49
N ASP A 129 -12.80 7.66 -5.89
CA ASP A 129 -12.93 7.49 -4.43
C ASP A 129 -11.63 7.19 -3.70
N HIS A 130 -10.48 7.18 -4.40
CA HIS A 130 -9.22 6.71 -3.84
C HIS A 130 -8.72 7.58 -2.69
N ILE A 131 -8.41 6.93 -1.57
CA ILE A 131 -7.78 7.54 -0.39
C ILE A 131 -6.50 6.82 0.00
N ALA A 132 -5.66 7.48 0.75
CA ALA A 132 -4.51 6.89 1.43
C ALA A 132 -4.63 7.07 2.94
N PHE A 133 -3.94 6.22 3.69
CA PHE A 133 -3.83 6.30 5.14
C PHE A 133 -2.39 6.60 5.52
N TYR A 134 -2.17 7.78 6.07
CA TYR A 134 -0.88 8.22 6.58
C TYR A 134 -0.82 8.06 8.09
N SER A 135 0.31 7.63 8.61
CA SER A 135 0.57 7.60 10.05
C SER A 135 2.00 8.01 10.35
N PHE A 136 2.16 8.78 11.42
CA PHE A 136 3.47 9.13 11.98
C PHE A 136 3.55 8.59 13.40
N ASN A 137 3.75 7.27 13.51
CA ASN A 137 3.79 6.60 14.79
C ASN A 137 5.23 6.24 15.18
N ASN A 138 5.63 6.59 16.42
CA ASN A 138 6.97 6.32 16.96
C ASN A 138 8.14 6.88 16.12
N GLY A 139 7.92 7.97 15.37
CA GLY A 139 8.96 8.60 14.55
C GLY A 139 9.19 7.93 13.19
N GLU A 140 8.40 6.95 12.82
CA GLU A 140 8.46 6.32 11.49
C GLU A 140 7.19 6.66 10.68
N PRO A 141 7.29 7.58 9.69
CA PRO A 141 6.18 7.90 8.82
C PRO A 141 5.91 6.76 7.83
N ILE A 142 4.64 6.39 7.70
CA ILE A 142 4.16 5.34 6.79
C ILE A 142 2.96 5.83 6.01
N LEU A 143 2.81 5.35 4.77
CA LEU A 143 1.70 5.65 3.89
C LEU A 143 1.22 4.38 3.19
N PHE A 144 -0.05 4.03 3.37
CA PHE A 144 -0.74 3.03 2.58
C PHE A 144 -1.49 3.76 1.47
N CYS A 145 -1.02 3.65 0.23
CA CYS A 145 -1.50 4.47 -0.89
C CYS A 145 -2.20 3.65 -1.99
N GLY A 146 -2.51 2.38 -1.72
CA GLY A 146 -3.19 1.49 -2.68
C GLY A 146 -2.54 1.58 -4.06
N ASP A 147 -3.33 1.97 -5.05
CA ASP A 147 -2.97 1.99 -6.47
C ASP A 147 -2.73 3.40 -7.02
N THR A 148 -2.31 4.34 -6.17
CA THR A 148 -1.95 5.68 -6.66
C THR A 148 -0.45 5.79 -6.95
N LEU A 149 0.42 5.52 -5.96
CA LEU A 149 1.88 5.54 -6.14
C LEU A 149 2.41 4.11 -6.02
N PHE A 150 3.14 3.65 -7.03
CA PHE A 150 3.89 2.40 -7.01
C PHE A 150 5.40 2.66 -6.98
N ALA A 151 6.18 1.67 -6.54
CA ALA A 151 7.63 1.74 -6.66
C ALA A 151 8.03 1.84 -8.15
N GLY A 152 8.72 2.93 -8.49
CA GLY A 152 9.14 3.26 -9.85
C GLY A 152 8.00 3.61 -10.82
N GLY A 153 6.75 3.80 -10.34
CA GLY A 153 5.60 4.02 -11.21
C GLY A 153 4.40 4.63 -10.50
N CYS A 154 3.26 4.64 -11.18
CA CYS A 154 1.96 5.05 -10.62
C CYS A 154 0.83 4.18 -11.17
N GLY A 155 -0.34 4.27 -10.55
CA GLY A 155 -1.55 3.60 -11.00
C GLY A 155 -2.05 4.08 -12.35
N ARG A 156 -2.71 3.19 -13.07
CA ARG A 156 -3.43 3.55 -14.28
C ARG A 156 -4.63 4.42 -13.93
N VAL A 157 -4.90 5.43 -14.74
CA VAL A 157 -6.10 6.28 -14.60
C VAL A 157 -7.28 5.59 -15.25
N PHE A 158 -8.17 4.99 -14.44
CA PHE A 158 -9.38 4.34 -14.92
C PHE A 158 -10.60 5.26 -14.89
N GLU A 159 -10.79 5.99 -13.80
CA GLU A 159 -12.00 6.80 -13.57
C GLU A 159 -11.70 8.29 -13.48
N GLY A 160 -10.57 8.64 -12.90
CA GLY A 160 -10.17 10.04 -12.74
C GLY A 160 -9.57 10.61 -14.01
N THR A 161 -8.90 11.74 -13.87
CA THR A 161 -8.17 12.43 -14.93
C THR A 161 -6.67 12.37 -14.65
N TYR A 162 -5.85 12.52 -15.70
CA TYR A 162 -4.39 12.65 -15.54
C TYR A 162 -4.00 13.80 -14.61
N LYS A 163 -4.78 14.89 -14.63
CA LYS A 163 -4.55 16.02 -13.71
C LYS A 163 -4.78 15.62 -12.27
N GLN A 164 -5.85 14.89 -11.96
CA GLN A 164 -6.12 14.40 -10.62
C GLN A 164 -5.00 13.46 -10.12
N MET A 165 -4.58 12.50 -10.96
CA MET A 165 -3.45 11.62 -10.64
C MET A 165 -2.17 12.42 -10.37
N PHE A 166 -1.85 13.40 -11.23
CA PHE A 166 -0.69 14.26 -11.03
C PHE A 166 -0.76 15.05 -9.72
N ASP A 167 -1.91 15.67 -9.41
CA ASP A 167 -2.13 16.42 -8.19
C ASP A 167 -2.01 15.50 -6.96
N SER A 168 -2.53 14.27 -7.02
CA SER A 168 -2.43 13.24 -5.99
C SER A 168 -0.99 12.81 -5.74
N LEU A 169 -0.23 12.54 -6.79
CA LEU A 169 1.20 12.22 -6.70
C LEU A 169 2.00 13.38 -6.11
N LYS A 170 1.69 14.63 -6.52
CA LYS A 170 2.31 15.82 -5.98
C LYS A 170 1.97 16.01 -4.50
N LYS A 171 0.73 15.72 -4.08
CA LYS A 171 0.32 15.72 -2.67
C LYS A 171 1.15 14.71 -1.86
N ILE A 172 1.29 13.46 -2.35
CA ILE A 172 2.12 12.43 -1.72
C ILE A 172 3.59 12.88 -1.64
N SER A 173 4.11 13.51 -2.70
CA SER A 173 5.52 13.95 -2.73
C SER A 173 5.87 15.05 -1.72
N SER A 174 4.87 15.70 -1.10
CA SER A 174 5.06 16.73 -0.07
C SER A 174 5.25 16.17 1.34
N TYR A 175 5.05 14.87 1.54
CA TYR A 175 5.26 14.20 2.83
C TYR A 175 6.76 14.05 3.15
N PRO A 176 7.13 13.72 4.42
CA PRO A 176 8.52 13.50 4.80
C PRO A 176 9.20 12.45 3.92
N GLN A 177 10.43 12.71 3.49
CA GLN A 177 11.14 11.85 2.53
C GLN A 177 11.40 10.43 3.08
N GLU A 178 11.52 10.28 4.40
CA GLU A 178 11.65 9.00 5.09
C GLU A 178 10.36 8.18 5.14
N THR A 179 9.22 8.71 4.62
CA THR A 179 7.95 8.00 4.59
C THR A 179 8.08 6.68 3.82
N LYS A 180 7.79 5.58 4.51
CA LYS A 180 7.70 4.26 3.89
C LYS A 180 6.39 4.13 3.12
N ILE A 181 6.46 3.74 1.86
CA ILE A 181 5.34 3.64 0.94
C ILE A 181 4.93 2.17 0.79
N TYR A 182 3.69 1.88 1.16
CA TYR A 182 3.05 0.58 1.09
C TYR A 182 1.96 0.64 0.03
N CYS A 183 2.28 0.25 -1.20
CA CYS A 183 1.33 0.23 -2.32
C CYS A 183 0.69 -1.15 -2.53
N GLY A 184 -0.33 -1.22 -3.39
CA GLY A 184 -1.18 -2.39 -3.56
C GLY A 184 -0.52 -3.56 -4.29
N HIS A 185 0.50 -3.32 -5.15
CA HIS A 185 1.00 -4.33 -6.07
C HIS A 185 2.52 -4.39 -6.18
N GLU A 186 3.05 -5.57 -6.53
CA GLU A 186 4.47 -5.82 -6.88
C GLU A 186 4.75 -5.54 -8.37
N TYR A 187 4.55 -4.32 -8.81
CA TYR A 187 4.83 -3.91 -10.19
C TYR A 187 6.24 -3.34 -10.38
N THR A 188 7.07 -3.34 -9.33
CA THR A 188 8.34 -2.62 -9.29
C THR A 188 9.24 -2.93 -10.48
N LEU A 189 9.47 -4.21 -10.79
CA LEU A 189 10.38 -4.58 -11.87
C LEU A 189 9.89 -4.09 -13.25
N SER A 190 8.57 -4.16 -13.51
CA SER A 190 7.99 -3.68 -14.77
C SER A 190 8.01 -2.15 -14.86
N ASN A 191 7.73 -1.48 -13.74
CA ASN A 191 7.77 -0.02 -13.66
C ASN A 191 9.19 0.52 -13.89
N LEU A 192 10.20 -0.10 -13.27
CA LEU A 192 11.59 0.31 -13.46
C LEU A 192 12.09 0.08 -14.89
N LYS A 193 11.61 -0.96 -15.59
CA LYS A 193 11.90 -1.13 -17.02
C LYS A 193 11.39 0.06 -17.83
N PHE A 194 10.14 0.48 -17.60
CA PHE A 194 9.60 1.66 -18.24
C PHE A 194 10.35 2.92 -17.85
N ALA A 195 10.66 3.09 -16.56
CA ALA A 195 11.40 4.26 -16.08
C ALA A 195 12.76 4.44 -16.77
N LEU A 196 13.50 3.33 -17.01
CA LEU A 196 14.79 3.34 -17.74
C LEU A 196 14.67 3.80 -19.18
N GLU A 197 13.51 3.60 -19.83
CA GLU A 197 13.28 4.06 -21.22
C GLU A 197 13.06 5.57 -21.29
N VAL A 198 12.48 6.18 -20.25
CA VAL A 198 12.12 7.61 -20.23
C VAL A 198 13.11 8.48 -19.47
N ASP A 199 13.91 7.91 -18.56
CA ASP A 199 14.93 8.61 -17.75
C ASP A 199 16.32 7.95 -17.91
N THR A 200 16.87 8.07 -19.09
CA THR A 200 18.00 7.29 -19.61
C THR A 200 19.37 7.58 -18.97
N ASN A 201 19.53 8.64 -18.17
CA ASN A 201 20.81 9.01 -17.54
C ASN A 201 20.71 9.02 -16.01
N ASN A 202 19.89 8.16 -15.45
CA ASN A 202 19.68 8.08 -14.01
C ASN A 202 20.36 6.84 -13.41
N HIS A 203 21.59 7.02 -12.93
CA HIS A 203 22.36 5.92 -12.32
C HIS A 203 21.69 5.33 -11.05
N GLU A 204 20.94 6.12 -10.27
CA GLU A 204 20.22 5.60 -9.11
C GLU A 204 19.08 4.66 -9.56
N LEU A 205 18.42 4.95 -10.67
CA LEU A 205 17.41 4.11 -11.29
C LEU A 205 18.02 2.80 -11.84
N GLU A 206 19.16 2.87 -12.51
CA GLU A 206 19.89 1.68 -13.01
C GLU A 206 20.27 0.74 -11.85
N ASN A 207 20.84 1.30 -10.77
CA ASN A 207 21.20 0.53 -9.59
C ASN A 207 19.97 -0.12 -8.92
N GLU A 208 18.86 0.62 -8.81
CA GLU A 208 17.64 0.07 -8.20
C GLU A 208 17.02 -1.02 -9.08
N PHE A 209 17.07 -0.88 -10.40
CA PHE A 209 16.61 -1.94 -11.30
C PHE A 209 17.37 -3.26 -11.09
N ASP A 210 18.70 -3.21 -11.00
CA ASP A 210 19.53 -4.41 -10.77
C ASP A 210 19.29 -5.01 -9.36
N ASN A 211 19.09 -4.15 -8.35
CA ASN A 211 18.73 -4.54 -7.00
C ASN A 211 17.38 -5.29 -7.00
N VAL A 212 16.34 -4.68 -7.57
CA VAL A 212 14.99 -5.26 -7.61
C VAL A 212 14.97 -6.56 -8.42
N LYS A 213 15.68 -6.62 -9.55
CA LYS A 213 15.85 -7.85 -10.33
C LYS A 213 16.42 -9.00 -9.48
N SER A 214 17.39 -8.69 -8.63
CA SER A 214 18.00 -9.68 -7.71
C SER A 214 17.03 -10.11 -6.60
N LEU A 215 16.26 -9.15 -6.03
CA LEU A 215 15.24 -9.43 -5.02
C LEU A 215 14.17 -10.38 -5.58
N ILE A 216 13.60 -10.05 -6.74
CA ILE A 216 12.55 -10.87 -7.38
C ILE A 216 13.07 -12.26 -7.74
N ALA A 217 14.32 -12.36 -8.24
CA ALA A 217 14.93 -13.66 -8.53
C ALA A 217 15.09 -14.55 -7.28
N SER A 218 15.23 -13.93 -6.10
CA SER A 218 15.31 -14.65 -4.80
C SER A 218 13.95 -14.77 -4.09
N ASN A 219 12.82 -14.47 -4.76
CA ASN A 219 11.48 -14.42 -4.18
C ASN A 219 11.37 -13.47 -2.97
N THR A 220 12.17 -12.40 -2.95
CA THR A 220 12.14 -11.37 -1.91
C THR A 220 11.32 -10.19 -2.43
N PRO A 221 10.34 -9.67 -1.64
CA PRO A 221 9.58 -8.49 -2.00
C PRO A 221 10.48 -7.26 -2.21
N SER A 222 10.11 -6.39 -3.15
CA SER A 222 10.78 -5.10 -3.34
C SER A 222 10.18 -3.98 -2.47
N LEU A 223 9.00 -4.22 -1.88
CA LEU A 223 8.26 -3.29 -1.05
C LEU A 223 8.44 -3.56 0.46
N PRO A 224 8.29 -2.54 1.33
CA PRO A 224 7.97 -1.14 0.98
C PRO A 224 9.16 -0.39 0.37
N THR A 225 8.84 0.62 -0.42
CA THR A 225 9.82 1.63 -0.85
C THR A 225 9.82 2.83 0.10
N THR A 226 10.59 3.88 -0.19
CA THR A 226 10.57 5.14 0.55
C THR A 226 10.32 6.31 -0.39
N LEU A 227 9.66 7.36 0.10
CA LEU A 227 9.42 8.54 -0.71
C LEU A 227 10.73 9.15 -1.22
N GLN A 228 11.79 9.15 -0.40
CA GLN A 228 13.13 9.61 -0.80
C GLN A 228 13.64 8.86 -2.04
N LYS A 229 13.46 7.54 -2.09
CA LYS A 229 13.86 6.73 -3.24
C LYS A 229 13.00 7.08 -4.46
N GLU A 230 11.69 7.12 -4.29
CA GLU A 230 10.77 7.42 -5.38
C GLU A 230 11.01 8.80 -6.00
N LEU A 231 11.30 9.82 -5.21
CA LEU A 231 11.66 11.15 -5.70
C LEU A 231 12.93 11.17 -6.58
N LYS A 232 13.77 10.15 -6.49
CA LYS A 232 15.01 10.03 -7.27
C LYS A 232 14.85 9.20 -8.53
N ILE A 233 13.96 8.19 -8.51
CA ILE A 233 13.88 7.17 -9.57
C ILE A 233 12.54 7.12 -10.29
N ASN A 234 11.45 7.60 -9.67
CA ASN A 234 10.11 7.48 -10.23
C ASN A 234 9.81 8.60 -11.24
N PRO A 235 9.65 8.31 -12.53
CA PRO A 235 9.43 9.34 -13.54
C PRO A 235 8.16 10.15 -13.32
N PHE A 236 7.13 9.57 -12.70
CA PHE A 236 5.86 10.25 -12.43
C PHE A 236 5.95 11.28 -11.29
N LEU A 237 6.94 11.17 -10.38
CA LEU A 237 7.24 12.17 -9.38
C LEU A 237 8.27 13.20 -9.87
N ARG A 238 8.82 13.02 -11.06
CA ARG A 238 9.89 13.81 -11.65
C ARG A 238 9.51 14.44 -13.00
N CYS A 239 8.21 14.59 -13.26
CA CYS A 239 7.69 15.14 -14.52
C CYS A 239 8.22 16.55 -14.87
N ASP A 240 8.66 17.31 -13.86
CA ASP A 240 9.28 18.63 -14.05
C ASP A 240 10.76 18.56 -14.48
N ASN A 241 11.34 17.36 -14.53
CA ASN A 241 12.74 17.19 -14.99
C ASN A 241 12.79 17.16 -16.52
N SER A 242 13.57 18.06 -17.09
CA SER A 242 13.74 18.19 -18.55
C SER A 242 14.38 16.96 -19.23
N THR A 243 14.95 16.02 -18.47
CA THR A 243 15.52 14.78 -19.00
C THR A 243 14.47 13.69 -19.20
N ILE A 244 13.30 13.80 -18.55
CA ILE A 244 12.19 12.87 -18.72
C ILE A 244 11.39 13.25 -19.95
N LYS A 245 11.14 12.30 -20.84
CA LYS A 245 10.48 12.48 -22.14
C LYS A 245 9.04 11.99 -22.11
#